data_974fcbf9c253f679eb76211944343ffe
#
_entry.id   974fcbf9c253f679eb76211944343ffe
#
_cell.length_a   1.000
_cell.length_b   1.000
_cell.length_c   1.000
_cell.angle_alpha   90.00
_cell.angle_beta   90.00
_cell.angle_gamma   90.00
#
_symmetry.space_group_name_H-M   'P 1'
#
loop_
_entity.id
_entity.type
_entity.pdbx_description
1 polymer ?
#
loop_
_entity_poly.entity_id
_entity_poly.type
_entity_poly.pdbx_seq_one_letter_code
_entity_poly.pdbx_strand_id
1 'polypeptide(L)'
;ALPAPDARRVVLVGFGPTGRILKRILNDNGVEVIIVEMNIDTVTAIREQGGDIVYGDASQREILRHAGIEYAESLILSASIPDAKEIVGVALELNPHIDVMIHTKYMRDVDILKEAGASQVFSSESEVALSMAEYFLREGGADDEQIVSERQRIRAELDLSLIHIS
;
A
#
# COMPACT_ATOMS: atom_id res chain seq x y z
N ALA A 1 18.41 14.10 -9.08
CA ALA A 1 18.20 13.83 -10.51
C ALA A 1 16.72 13.57 -10.77
N LEU A 2 16.22 14.04 -11.92
CA LEU A 2 14.85 13.77 -12.32
C LEU A 2 14.70 12.30 -12.72
N PRO A 3 13.56 11.67 -12.39
CA PRO A 3 13.30 10.30 -12.80
C PRO A 3 13.19 10.17 -14.32
N ALA A 4 13.49 8.97 -14.82
CA ALA A 4 13.22 8.67 -16.23
C ALA A 4 11.71 8.83 -16.50
N PRO A 5 11.32 9.42 -17.64
CA PRO A 5 9.90 9.75 -17.90
C PRO A 5 8.94 8.57 -17.85
N ASP A 6 9.42 7.38 -18.17
CA ASP A 6 8.63 6.15 -18.26
C ASP A 6 8.91 5.17 -17.09
N ALA A 7 9.70 5.59 -16.10
CA ALA A 7 9.99 4.75 -14.93
C ALA A 7 8.77 4.68 -14.03
N ARG A 8 8.33 3.45 -13.70
CA ARG A 8 7.29 3.24 -12.70
C ARG A 8 7.90 3.42 -11.31
N ARG A 9 7.22 4.17 -10.46
CA ARG A 9 7.74 4.63 -9.19
C ARG A 9 6.70 4.58 -8.10
N VAL A 10 7.09 4.06 -6.94
CA VAL A 10 6.22 3.93 -5.77
C VAL A 10 6.93 4.53 -4.56
N VAL A 11 6.21 5.30 -3.77
CA VAL A 11 6.63 5.68 -2.42
C VAL A 11 5.98 4.71 -1.44
N LEU A 12 6.82 4.00 -0.68
CA LEU A 12 6.39 2.97 0.26
C LEU A 12 6.64 3.47 1.68
N VAL A 13 5.57 3.64 2.45
CA VAL A 13 5.67 4.08 3.85
C VAL A 13 5.63 2.87 4.77
N GLY A 14 6.69 2.72 5.56
CA GLY A 14 6.87 1.60 6.48
C GLY A 14 7.64 0.45 5.83
N PHE A 15 8.57 -0.13 6.61
CA PHE A 15 9.39 -1.23 6.10
C PHE A 15 9.48 -2.38 7.09
N GLY A 16 8.30 -2.85 7.54
CA GLY A 16 8.15 -4.09 8.27
C GLY A 16 8.03 -5.28 7.31
N PRO A 17 7.50 -6.41 7.76
CA PRO A 17 7.40 -7.62 6.92
C PRO A 17 6.64 -7.42 5.61
N THR A 18 5.50 -6.74 5.65
CA THR A 18 4.70 -6.47 4.46
C THR A 18 5.45 -5.58 3.48
N GLY A 19 6.06 -4.51 3.98
CA GLY A 19 6.83 -3.59 3.15
C GLY A 19 8.02 -4.26 2.47
N ARG A 20 8.70 -5.16 3.17
CA ARG A 20 9.83 -5.92 2.62
C ARG A 20 9.41 -6.80 1.45
N ILE A 21 8.29 -7.51 1.60
CA ILE A 21 7.74 -8.37 0.54
C ILE A 21 7.33 -7.54 -0.67
N LEU A 22 6.62 -6.44 -0.42
CA LEU A 22 6.17 -5.53 -1.48
C LEU A 22 7.36 -4.98 -2.27
N LYS A 23 8.37 -4.47 -1.56
CA LYS A 23 9.57 -3.92 -2.22
C LYS A 23 10.20 -4.96 -3.13
N ARG A 24 10.37 -6.18 -2.65
CA ARG A 24 10.99 -7.26 -3.42
C ARG A 24 10.20 -7.55 -4.70
N ILE A 25 8.89 -7.74 -4.57
CA ILE A 25 8.04 -8.08 -5.72
C ILE A 25 8.02 -6.93 -6.72
N LEU A 26 7.88 -5.69 -6.25
CA LEU A 26 7.83 -4.53 -7.13
C LEU A 26 9.16 -4.31 -7.85
N ASN A 27 10.28 -4.40 -7.14
CA ASN A 27 11.61 -4.30 -7.75
C ASN A 27 11.84 -5.38 -8.80
N ASP A 28 11.43 -6.62 -8.52
CA ASP A 28 11.56 -7.74 -9.47
C ASP A 28 10.74 -7.50 -10.75
N ASN A 29 9.74 -6.64 -10.69
CA ASN A 29 8.89 -6.28 -11.83
C ASN A 29 9.20 -4.90 -12.42
N GLY A 30 10.39 -4.37 -12.15
CA GLY A 30 10.85 -3.13 -12.77
C GLY A 30 10.31 -1.85 -12.16
N VAL A 31 9.71 -1.93 -10.98
CA VAL A 31 9.19 -0.75 -10.27
C VAL A 31 10.23 -0.23 -9.30
N GLU A 32 10.51 1.07 -9.36
CA GLU A 32 11.39 1.73 -8.41
C GLU A 32 10.63 2.03 -7.11
N VAL A 33 11.17 1.63 -5.98
CA VAL A 33 10.54 1.79 -4.68
C VAL A 33 11.40 2.68 -3.79
N ILE A 34 10.83 3.82 -3.38
CA ILE A 34 11.45 4.72 -2.41
C ILE A 34 10.76 4.50 -1.07
N ILE A 35 11.52 4.11 -0.07
CA ILE A 35 10.99 3.82 1.26
C ILE A 35 11.03 5.08 2.13
N VAL A 36 9.97 5.33 2.88
CA VAL A 36 9.94 6.32 3.96
C VAL A 36 9.78 5.58 5.28
N GLU A 37 10.68 5.79 6.21
CA GLU A 37 10.72 5.05 7.47
C GLU A 37 11.15 5.94 8.63
N MET A 38 10.51 5.76 9.78
CA MET A 38 10.79 6.51 11.00
C MET A 38 11.80 5.81 11.92
N ASN A 39 12.00 4.51 11.75
CA ASN A 39 12.94 3.75 12.59
C ASN A 39 14.36 3.91 12.05
N ILE A 40 15.21 4.58 12.82
CA ILE A 40 16.58 4.89 12.39
C ILE A 40 17.42 3.63 12.17
N ASP A 41 17.20 2.58 12.93
CA ASP A 41 17.98 1.34 12.77
C ASP A 41 17.64 0.67 11.45
N THR A 42 16.37 0.66 11.06
CA THR A 42 15.93 0.16 9.76
C THR A 42 16.52 0.99 8.62
N VAL A 43 16.51 2.32 8.77
CA VAL A 43 17.09 3.24 7.78
C VAL A 43 18.57 2.96 7.59
N THR A 44 19.32 2.84 8.68
CA THR A 44 20.74 2.57 8.65
C THR A 44 21.05 1.25 7.95
N ALA A 45 20.33 0.20 8.29
CA ALA A 45 20.52 -1.12 7.69
C ALA A 45 20.28 -1.11 6.17
N ILE A 46 19.25 -0.41 5.72
CA ILE A 46 18.93 -0.32 4.28
C ILE A 46 19.97 0.51 3.53
N ARG A 47 20.40 1.62 4.10
CA ARG A 47 21.45 2.45 3.51
C ARG A 47 22.78 1.71 3.36
N GLU A 48 23.12 0.88 4.33
CA GLU A 48 24.31 0.03 4.26
C GLU A 48 24.22 -0.97 3.10
N GLN A 49 23.02 -1.38 2.70
CA GLN A 49 22.78 -2.27 1.57
C GLN A 49 22.63 -1.52 0.24
N GLY A 50 22.79 -0.19 0.25
CA GLY A 50 22.65 0.63 -0.96
C GLY A 50 21.22 0.91 -1.40
N GLY A 51 20.24 0.70 -0.53
CA GLY A 51 18.83 0.95 -0.84
C GLY A 51 18.44 2.42 -0.73
N ASP A 52 17.40 2.81 -1.47
CA ASP A 52 16.84 4.15 -1.46
C ASP A 52 15.81 4.28 -0.34
N ILE A 53 16.14 5.02 0.68
CA ILE A 53 15.29 5.22 1.84
C ILE A 53 15.39 6.64 2.38
N VAL A 54 14.25 7.19 2.76
CA VAL A 54 14.14 8.50 3.40
C VAL A 54 13.79 8.30 4.88
N TYR A 55 14.61 8.84 5.75
CA TYR A 55 14.34 8.85 7.18
C TYR A 55 13.39 10.01 7.51
N GLY A 56 12.27 9.71 8.11
CA GLY A 56 11.36 10.75 8.59
C GLY A 56 9.91 10.30 8.72
N ASP A 57 9.09 11.26 9.10
CA ASP A 57 7.65 11.10 9.28
C ASP A 57 6.93 11.44 7.97
N ALA A 58 6.25 10.47 7.38
CA ALA A 58 5.55 10.63 6.10
C ALA A 58 4.37 11.63 6.17
N SER A 59 3.90 12.01 7.35
CA SER A 59 2.89 13.06 7.48
C SER A 59 3.46 14.47 7.25
N GLN A 60 4.77 14.59 7.22
CA GLN A 60 5.45 15.84 6.95
C GLN A 60 5.62 16.05 5.44
N ARG A 61 5.12 17.18 4.95
CA ARG A 61 5.14 17.50 3.51
C ARG A 61 6.55 17.38 2.91
N GLU A 62 7.57 17.90 3.60
CA GLU A 62 8.94 17.88 3.10
C GLU A 62 9.51 16.47 2.99
N ILE A 63 9.10 15.56 3.86
CA ILE A 63 9.54 14.16 3.81
C ILE A 63 8.97 13.48 2.56
N LEU A 64 7.68 13.65 2.28
CA LEU A 64 7.08 13.08 1.07
C LEU A 64 7.67 13.70 -0.21
N ARG A 65 7.94 14.99 -0.20
CA ARG A 65 8.62 15.64 -1.33
C ARG A 65 10.00 15.06 -1.55
N HIS A 66 10.75 14.90 -0.48
CA HIS A 66 12.09 14.32 -0.56
C HIS A 66 12.06 12.90 -1.11
N ALA A 67 11.01 12.14 -0.81
CA ALA A 67 10.79 10.80 -1.35
C ALA A 67 10.34 10.80 -2.82
N GLY A 68 10.06 11.97 -3.39
CA GLY A 68 9.65 12.08 -4.79
C GLY A 68 8.17 11.81 -5.04
N ILE A 69 7.31 12.10 -4.07
CA ILE A 69 5.87 11.84 -4.18
C ILE A 69 5.24 12.49 -5.41
N GLU A 70 5.74 13.64 -5.83
CA GLU A 70 5.22 14.38 -6.98
C GLU A 70 5.42 13.64 -8.30
N TYR A 71 6.38 12.71 -8.34
CA TYR A 71 6.72 11.90 -9.51
C TYR A 71 6.34 10.44 -9.36
N ALA A 72 5.68 10.08 -8.27
CA ALA A 72 5.30 8.71 -8.00
C ALA A 72 3.97 8.34 -8.65
N GLU A 73 3.87 7.13 -9.15
CA GLU A 73 2.63 6.55 -9.64
C GLU A 73 1.69 6.21 -8.49
N SER A 74 2.25 5.70 -7.40
CA SER A 74 1.48 5.24 -6.25
C SER A 74 2.17 5.53 -4.93
N LEU A 75 1.35 5.71 -3.91
CA LEU A 75 1.74 5.71 -2.50
C LEU A 75 1.18 4.45 -1.86
N ILE A 76 2.03 3.71 -1.15
CA ILE A 76 1.61 2.51 -0.43
C ILE A 76 1.92 2.67 1.05
N LEU A 77 0.88 2.59 1.89
CA LEU A 77 1.05 2.50 3.33
C LEU A 77 1.02 1.02 3.70
N SER A 78 2.19 0.44 3.93
CA SER A 78 2.34 -1.03 4.08
C SER A 78 1.98 -1.57 5.46
N ALA A 79 1.80 -0.69 6.43
CA ALA A 79 1.41 -1.06 7.79
C ALA A 79 0.26 -0.19 8.26
N SER A 80 -0.52 -0.71 9.22
CA SER A 80 -1.56 0.07 9.86
C SER A 80 -0.90 1.13 10.74
N ILE A 81 -1.04 2.40 10.37
CA ILE A 81 -0.42 3.53 11.06
C ILE A 81 -1.48 4.56 11.47
N PRO A 82 -1.33 5.19 12.66
CA PRO A 82 -2.33 6.14 13.16
C PRO A 82 -2.52 7.36 12.26
N ASP A 83 -1.45 7.82 11.59
CA ASP A 83 -1.44 9.04 10.79
C ASP A 83 -1.81 8.79 9.31
N ALA A 84 -2.43 7.67 8.99
CA ALA A 84 -2.75 7.31 7.60
C ALA A 84 -3.56 8.40 6.88
N LYS A 85 -4.58 8.95 7.53
CA LYS A 85 -5.42 10.00 6.93
C LYS A 85 -4.62 11.25 6.59
N GLU A 86 -3.76 11.68 7.49
CA GLU A 86 -2.90 12.86 7.31
C GLU A 86 -1.92 12.65 6.17
N ILE A 87 -1.32 11.48 6.10
CA ILE A 87 -0.38 11.13 5.02
C ILE A 87 -1.08 11.16 3.67
N VAL A 88 -2.26 10.57 3.58
CA VAL A 88 -3.06 10.57 2.34
C VAL A 88 -3.40 11.99 1.92
N GLY A 89 -3.82 12.84 2.87
CA GLY A 89 -4.15 14.23 2.60
C GLY A 89 -2.97 15.01 2.03
N VAL A 90 -1.81 14.89 2.64
CA VAL A 90 -0.58 15.56 2.17
C VAL A 90 -0.17 15.03 0.79
N ALA A 91 -0.22 13.72 0.59
CA ALA A 91 0.13 13.12 -0.69
C ALA A 91 -0.75 13.61 -1.83
N LEU A 92 -2.06 13.68 -1.62
CA LEU A 92 -3.01 14.15 -2.62
C LEU A 92 -2.88 15.64 -2.91
N GLU A 93 -2.48 16.45 -1.93
CA GLU A 93 -2.15 17.86 -2.17
C GLU A 93 -0.93 17.99 -3.08
N LEU A 94 0.09 17.17 -2.88
CA LEU A 94 1.33 17.22 -3.65
C LEU A 94 1.23 16.55 -5.01
N ASN A 95 0.37 15.54 -5.12
CA ASN A 95 0.16 14.78 -6.36
C ASN A 95 -1.31 14.34 -6.43
N PRO A 96 -2.20 15.19 -7.00
CA PRO A 96 -3.65 14.91 -7.01
C PRO A 96 -4.07 13.64 -7.73
N HIS A 97 -3.24 13.12 -8.63
CA HIS A 97 -3.55 11.93 -9.43
C HIS A 97 -2.90 10.65 -8.90
N ILE A 98 -2.22 10.74 -7.77
CA ILE A 98 -1.54 9.57 -7.22
C ILE A 98 -2.53 8.49 -6.78
N ASP A 99 -2.20 7.24 -7.11
CA ASP A 99 -2.95 6.08 -6.62
C ASP A 99 -2.48 5.76 -5.20
N VAL A 100 -3.42 5.65 -4.27
CA VAL A 100 -3.09 5.42 -2.86
C VAL A 100 -3.63 4.08 -2.41
N MET A 101 -2.73 3.20 -1.98
CA MET A 101 -3.07 1.89 -1.42
C MET A 101 -2.71 1.85 0.05
N ILE A 102 -3.63 1.38 0.87
CA ILE A 102 -3.44 1.34 2.32
C ILE A 102 -3.70 -0.06 2.87
N HIS A 103 -2.78 -0.51 3.71
CA HIS A 103 -2.99 -1.69 4.56
C HIS A 103 -3.57 -1.24 5.90
N THR A 104 -4.65 -1.86 6.32
CA THR A 104 -5.20 -1.70 7.67
C THR A 104 -5.41 -3.08 8.31
N LYS A 105 -5.42 -3.13 9.64
CA LYS A 105 -5.69 -4.38 10.37
C LYS A 105 -7.16 -4.77 10.28
N TYR A 106 -8.07 -3.79 10.35
CA TYR A 106 -9.48 -4.02 10.61
C TYR A 106 -10.38 -3.56 9.48
N MET A 107 -11.37 -4.37 9.14
CA MET A 107 -12.39 -4.00 8.14
C MET A 107 -13.14 -2.73 8.52
N ARG A 108 -13.35 -2.48 9.82
CA ARG A 108 -14.06 -1.29 10.29
C ARG A 108 -13.41 0.03 9.89
N ASP A 109 -12.11 0.03 9.57
CA ASP A 109 -11.36 1.25 9.21
C ASP A 109 -11.36 1.53 7.71
N VAL A 110 -11.88 0.61 6.90
CA VAL A 110 -11.80 0.70 5.43
C VAL A 110 -12.54 1.93 4.89
N ASP A 111 -13.78 2.16 5.35
CA ASP A 111 -14.59 3.28 4.85
C ASP A 111 -13.95 4.64 5.14
N ILE A 112 -13.43 4.81 6.35
CA ILE A 112 -12.78 6.06 6.78
C ILE A 112 -11.58 6.36 5.87
N LEU A 113 -10.79 5.34 5.57
CA LEU A 113 -9.59 5.49 4.74
C LEU A 113 -9.94 5.74 3.27
N LYS A 114 -10.98 5.11 2.76
CA LYS A 114 -11.49 5.41 1.40
C LYS A 114 -12.02 6.84 1.31
N GLU A 115 -12.75 7.30 2.31
CA GLU A 115 -13.24 8.68 2.37
C GLU A 115 -12.10 9.69 2.44
N ALA A 116 -10.98 9.33 3.06
CA ALA A 116 -9.79 10.17 3.10
C ALA A 116 -9.08 10.29 1.76
N GLY A 117 -9.42 9.45 0.79
CA GLY A 117 -8.88 9.51 -0.56
C GLY A 117 -8.10 8.28 -1.02
N ALA A 118 -8.07 7.21 -0.23
CA ALA A 118 -7.42 5.98 -0.68
C ALA A 118 -8.14 5.38 -1.87
N SER A 119 -7.37 4.97 -2.88
CA SER A 119 -7.89 4.28 -4.07
C SER A 119 -8.30 2.86 -3.74
N GLN A 120 -7.52 2.20 -2.87
CA GLN A 120 -7.76 0.84 -2.44
C GLN A 120 -7.29 0.65 -1.00
N VAL A 121 -8.10 -0.03 -0.20
CA VAL A 121 -7.76 -0.37 1.18
C VAL A 121 -7.83 -1.88 1.33
N PHE A 122 -6.75 -2.45 1.85
CA PHE A 122 -6.63 -3.90 2.09
C PHE A 122 -6.65 -4.14 3.60
N SER A 123 -7.70 -4.76 4.12
CA SER A 123 -7.72 -5.15 5.52
C SER A 123 -7.11 -6.53 5.70
N SER A 124 -6.31 -6.70 6.75
CA SER A 124 -5.73 -8.02 7.05
C SER A 124 -6.83 -9.06 7.27
N GLU A 125 -7.92 -8.66 7.91
CA GLU A 125 -9.05 -9.55 8.17
C GLU A 125 -9.65 -10.13 6.90
N SER A 126 -10.00 -9.28 5.92
CA SER A 126 -10.60 -9.73 4.68
C SER A 126 -9.60 -10.46 3.77
N GLU A 127 -8.35 -9.97 3.69
CA GLU A 127 -7.35 -10.60 2.83
C GLU A 127 -6.97 -12.00 3.31
N VAL A 128 -6.85 -12.20 4.61
CA VAL A 128 -6.59 -13.53 5.18
C VAL A 128 -7.75 -14.48 4.86
N ALA A 129 -9.00 -14.03 5.06
CA ALA A 129 -10.17 -14.86 4.76
C ALA A 129 -10.22 -15.25 3.27
N LEU A 130 -9.94 -14.29 2.37
CA LEU A 130 -9.90 -14.57 0.93
C LEU A 130 -8.80 -15.58 0.58
N SER A 131 -7.63 -15.44 1.17
CA SER A 131 -6.52 -16.37 0.92
C SER A 131 -6.83 -17.78 1.42
N MET A 132 -7.45 -17.91 2.59
CA MET A 132 -7.86 -19.20 3.14
C MET A 132 -8.92 -19.87 2.27
N ALA A 133 -9.91 -19.09 1.84
CA ALA A 133 -10.98 -19.60 0.96
C ALA A 133 -10.42 -20.04 -0.39
N GLU A 134 -9.48 -19.26 -0.94
CA GLU A 134 -8.80 -19.60 -2.19
C GLU A 134 -8.08 -20.95 -2.09
N TYR A 135 -7.33 -21.16 -1.02
CA TYR A 135 -6.65 -22.43 -0.80
C TYR A 135 -7.64 -23.61 -0.79
N PHE A 136 -8.73 -23.47 -0.03
CA PHE A 136 -9.75 -24.51 0.09
C PHE A 136 -10.39 -24.82 -1.26
N LEU A 137 -10.75 -23.78 -2.01
CA LEU A 137 -11.42 -23.96 -3.30
C LEU A 137 -10.48 -24.61 -4.33
N ARG A 138 -9.19 -24.23 -4.35
CA ARG A 138 -8.23 -24.85 -5.25
C ARG A 138 -8.03 -26.33 -4.94
N GLU A 139 -7.98 -26.72 -3.68
CA GLU A 139 -7.89 -28.12 -3.28
C GLU A 139 -9.14 -28.91 -3.74
N GLY A 140 -10.28 -28.26 -3.87
CA GLY A 140 -11.51 -28.85 -4.40
C GLY A 140 -11.63 -28.84 -5.92
N GLY A 141 -10.59 -28.36 -6.63
CA GLY A 141 -10.55 -28.36 -8.09
C GLY A 141 -10.92 -27.06 -8.78
N ALA A 142 -11.11 -25.96 -8.03
CA ALA A 142 -11.36 -24.66 -8.65
C ALA A 142 -10.13 -24.19 -9.46
N ASP A 143 -10.40 -23.65 -10.66
CA ASP A 143 -9.35 -23.10 -11.51
C ASP A 143 -9.10 -21.62 -11.21
N ASP A 144 -8.10 -21.02 -11.86
CA ASP A 144 -7.71 -19.63 -11.66
C ASP A 144 -8.85 -18.67 -11.99
N GLU A 145 -9.61 -18.92 -13.04
CA GLU A 145 -10.74 -18.08 -13.44
C GLU A 145 -11.82 -18.05 -12.37
N GLN A 146 -12.16 -19.19 -11.78
CA GLN A 146 -13.11 -19.27 -10.69
C GLN A 146 -12.64 -18.51 -9.46
N ILE A 147 -11.35 -18.63 -9.12
CA ILE A 147 -10.75 -17.94 -7.97
C ILE A 147 -10.79 -16.43 -8.18
N VAL A 148 -10.40 -15.93 -9.35
CA VAL A 148 -10.46 -14.49 -9.67
C VAL A 148 -11.90 -13.98 -9.56
N SER A 149 -12.84 -14.70 -10.12
CA SER A 149 -14.25 -14.35 -10.06
C SER A 149 -14.78 -14.26 -8.62
N GLU A 150 -14.43 -15.24 -7.77
CA GLU A 150 -14.83 -15.22 -6.37
C GLU A 150 -14.20 -14.04 -5.60
N ARG A 151 -12.93 -13.75 -5.83
CA ARG A 151 -12.28 -12.59 -5.21
C ARG A 151 -12.96 -11.28 -5.59
N GLN A 152 -13.27 -11.09 -6.86
CA GLN A 152 -13.94 -9.89 -7.35
C GLN A 152 -15.34 -9.75 -6.74
N ARG A 153 -16.10 -10.84 -6.66
CA ARG A 153 -17.44 -10.86 -6.08
C ARG A 153 -17.41 -10.47 -4.60
N ILE A 154 -16.50 -11.04 -3.82
CA ILE A 154 -16.40 -10.78 -2.39
C ILE A 154 -15.93 -9.33 -2.15
N ARG A 155 -14.97 -8.82 -2.93
CA ARG A 155 -14.55 -7.42 -2.81
C ARG A 155 -15.70 -6.46 -3.06
N ALA A 156 -16.52 -6.73 -4.08
CA ALA A 156 -17.70 -5.91 -4.37
C ALA A 156 -18.73 -5.97 -3.22
N GLU A 157 -18.97 -7.15 -2.67
CA GLU A 157 -19.87 -7.31 -1.52
C GLU A 157 -19.38 -6.61 -0.28
N LEU A 158 -18.06 -6.70 0.01
CA LEU A 158 -17.46 -6.00 1.15
C LEU A 158 -17.55 -4.49 1.01
N ASP A 159 -17.32 -3.97 -0.17
CA ASP A 159 -17.45 -2.53 -0.45
C ASP A 159 -18.89 -2.05 -0.20
N LEU A 160 -19.89 -2.84 -0.56
CA LEU A 160 -21.29 -2.51 -0.32
C LEU A 160 -21.70 -2.70 1.14
N SER A 161 -21.27 -3.79 1.79
CA SER A 161 -21.67 -4.10 3.16
C SER A 161 -21.09 -3.12 4.18
N LEU A 162 -19.89 -2.58 3.94
CA LEU A 162 -19.28 -1.58 4.80
C LEU A 162 -20.09 -0.28 4.85
N ILE A 163 -20.88 0.01 3.81
CA ILE A 163 -21.78 1.15 3.77
C ILE A 163 -23.00 0.91 4.69
N HIS A 164 -23.35 -0.34 4.96
CA HIS A 164 -24.57 -0.73 5.67
C HIS A 164 -24.35 -1.27 7.08
N ILE A 165 -23.13 -1.59 7.46
CA ILE A 165 -22.78 -2.18 8.77
C ILE A 165 -22.50 -1.10 9.84
N SER A 166 -22.30 0.11 9.45
CA SER A 166 -22.00 1.21 10.37
C SER A 166 -23.12 1.52 11.35
#